data_fe74d765ea36d132f54b5db440ba5277
#
_entry.id   fe74d765ea36d132f54b5db440ba5277
#
_cell.length_a   1.000
_cell.length_b   1.000
_cell.length_c   1.000
_cell.angle_alpha   90.00
_cell.angle_beta   90.00
_cell.angle_gamma   90.00
#
_symmetry.space_group_name_H-M   'P 1'
#
loop_
_entity.id
_entity.type
_entity.pdbx_description
1 polymer ?
#
loop_
_entity_poly.entity_id
_entity_poly.type
_entity_poly.pdbx_seq_one_letter_code
_entity_poly.pdbx_strand_id
1 'polypeptide(L)'
;MTDTDAATGESPPSTQTPSPSARPFSAFERMVAWRYLKSRRKEAFISVIAGFSFVGIMLGVATLIIVMAVMNGFRGELITRILGINGHIVVQPIDRPLNDYDELATRLKGVEGVKMAIPLVEGQTLASGTGGAGTGALVRGIRAEDLQAMTIVSDNIQSGDMVGFLAGEGVAIGSRMAQSLGLTAGDLITLVAPEGDVTPFGMTPRVKAYPVSAIFEVGMSEYDSSIIYMPLQEAQLYFNAEDQVQSIEIFVDDPDDIDTMRPRIEAAAERQIFLTDWRQRNQTFFSALQVERNVMFMILTLIILVAALNIVSGLIMLVKDKGRDIAILRTMGATSGAVMRIFFMTGAAIGVTGTFAGFVLGVVVCLNVERIRQFFSWISGTTLFNPELYFLSQLPADMDSGETITVLVVALVLSFIATLIPSWRASKLDPVQALRYE
;
A
#
# COMPACT_ATOMS: atom_id res chain seq x y z
N MET A 1 18.10 33.50 102.95
CA MET A 1 18.86 34.55 102.26
C MET A 1 19.96 33.79 101.53
N THR A 2 19.94 33.66 100.34
CA THR A 2 19.80 34.20 99.04
C THR A 2 19.72 33.11 97.99
N ASP A 3 18.78 33.29 97.17
CA ASP A 3 18.57 32.46 95.92
C ASP A 3 19.75 32.53 95.00
N THR A 4 19.97 31.43 94.32
CA THR A 4 20.67 31.46 92.99
C THR A 4 20.00 30.45 92.04
N ASP A 5 19.17 31.02 91.20
CA ASP A 5 18.57 30.36 90.03
C ASP A 5 19.66 29.87 89.07
N ALA A 6 19.62 28.60 88.74
CA ALA A 6 20.38 28.00 87.60
C ALA A 6 19.44 27.86 86.38
N ALA A 7 19.58 28.79 85.45
CA ALA A 7 18.87 28.73 84.14
C ALA A 7 19.39 27.59 83.30
N THR A 8 18.54 26.60 83.06
CA THR A 8 18.75 25.53 82.05
C THR A 8 18.49 26.11 80.64
N GLY A 9 19.56 26.36 79.91
CA GLY A 9 19.48 26.74 78.49
C GLY A 9 19.03 25.58 77.62
N GLU A 10 17.75 25.53 77.26
CA GLU A 10 17.27 24.74 76.19
C GLU A 10 17.72 25.34 74.84
N SER A 11 18.56 24.60 74.12
CA SER A 11 18.93 24.89 72.71
C SER A 11 17.67 24.78 71.84
N PRO A 12 17.38 25.73 70.94
CA PRO A 12 16.24 25.64 70.05
C PRO A 12 16.43 24.48 69.09
N PRO A 13 15.33 23.75 68.69
CA PRO A 13 15.41 22.66 67.78
C PRO A 13 15.93 23.16 66.43
N SER A 14 16.99 22.51 65.93
CA SER A 14 17.57 22.76 64.61
C SER A 14 16.50 22.55 63.55
N THR A 15 15.97 23.63 62.98
CA THR A 15 15.17 23.58 61.75
C THR A 15 16.03 22.97 60.62
N GLN A 16 15.86 21.66 60.40
CA GLN A 16 16.38 21.01 59.19
C GLN A 16 15.71 21.66 58.00
N THR A 17 16.43 22.53 57.28
CA THR A 17 16.06 23.01 55.97
C THR A 17 15.90 21.77 55.06
N PRO A 18 14.75 21.60 54.41
CA PRO A 18 14.56 20.50 53.47
C PRO A 18 15.62 20.63 52.39
N SER A 19 16.42 19.56 52.22
CA SER A 19 17.42 19.47 51.16
C SER A 19 16.76 19.79 49.81
N PRO A 20 17.40 20.60 48.93
CA PRO A 20 16.81 20.99 47.68
C PRO A 20 16.46 19.73 46.89
N SER A 21 15.16 19.49 46.67
CA SER A 21 14.67 18.39 45.85
C SER A 21 15.35 18.52 44.49
N ALA A 22 16.16 17.54 44.13
CA ALA A 22 16.88 17.54 42.86
C ALA A 22 15.85 17.77 41.72
N ARG A 23 16.13 18.78 40.88
CA ARG A 23 15.25 19.12 39.75
C ARG A 23 14.97 17.85 38.91
N PRO A 24 13.71 17.63 38.53
CA PRO A 24 13.38 16.51 37.66
C PRO A 24 14.26 16.50 36.39
N PHE A 25 14.69 15.34 35.93
CA PHE A 25 15.59 15.14 34.78
C PHE A 25 16.96 15.81 34.94
N SER A 26 17.52 15.77 36.15
CA SER A 26 18.83 16.35 36.49
C SER A 26 19.96 15.74 35.64
N ALA A 27 21.10 16.45 35.57
CA ALA A 27 22.31 15.95 34.89
C ALA A 27 22.75 14.57 35.41
N PHE A 28 22.57 14.34 36.74
CA PHE A 28 22.85 13.06 37.37
C PHE A 28 21.94 11.93 36.82
N GLU A 29 20.62 12.14 36.74
CA GLU A 29 19.68 11.15 36.26
C GLU A 29 19.98 10.76 34.78
N ARG A 30 20.28 11.76 33.94
CA ARG A 30 20.65 11.56 32.54
C ARG A 30 21.97 10.81 32.41
N MET A 31 22.97 11.12 33.21
CA MET A 31 24.26 10.42 33.20
C MET A 31 24.11 8.96 33.62
N VAL A 32 23.31 8.66 34.65
CA VAL A 32 23.07 7.27 35.07
C VAL A 32 22.30 6.50 34.01
N ALA A 33 21.24 7.10 33.43
CA ALA A 33 20.49 6.45 32.33
C ALA A 33 21.40 6.12 31.13
N TRP A 34 22.27 7.05 30.74
CA TRP A 34 23.24 6.83 29.67
C TRP A 34 24.24 5.73 29.98
N ARG A 35 24.72 5.64 31.24
CA ARG A 35 25.63 4.57 31.66
C ARG A 35 24.97 3.20 31.64
N TYR A 36 23.68 3.10 31.94
CA TYR A 36 22.93 1.84 31.84
C TYR A 36 22.82 1.35 30.39
N LEU A 37 22.69 2.25 29.42
CA LEU A 37 22.70 1.89 28.00
C LEU A 37 24.09 1.48 27.49
N LYS A 38 25.18 2.09 28.02
CA LYS A 38 26.56 1.89 27.54
C LYS A 38 27.38 0.94 28.40
N SER A 39 26.79 0.10 29.23
CA SER A 39 27.49 -0.77 30.16
C SER A 39 28.50 -1.68 29.45
N ARG A 40 29.80 -1.72 29.97
CA ARG A 40 30.92 -2.43 29.35
C ARG A 40 31.11 -3.81 29.96
N ARG A 41 31.32 -4.80 29.09
CA ARG A 41 32.02 -6.14 29.21
C ARG A 41 31.77 -7.10 30.39
N LYS A 42 31.37 -6.67 31.59
CA LYS A 42 31.09 -7.60 32.70
C LYS A 42 29.61 -7.97 32.86
N GLU A 43 28.71 -7.23 32.16
CA GLU A 43 27.27 -7.44 32.20
C GLU A 43 26.72 -7.69 30.78
N ALA A 44 27.36 -8.65 30.07
CA ALA A 44 26.98 -9.00 28.68
C ALA A 44 25.49 -9.34 28.54
N PHE A 45 24.88 -9.93 29.57
CA PHE A 45 23.48 -10.35 29.56
C PHE A 45 22.49 -9.16 29.49
N ILE A 46 22.79 -8.07 30.19
CA ILE A 46 21.95 -6.84 30.18
C ILE A 46 21.98 -6.16 28.82
N SER A 47 23.16 -6.10 28.20
CA SER A 47 23.34 -5.55 26.84
C SER A 47 22.59 -6.38 25.81
N VAL A 48 22.52 -7.70 25.98
CA VAL A 48 21.77 -8.61 25.09
C VAL A 48 20.27 -8.35 25.20
N ILE A 49 19.71 -8.19 26.40
CA ILE A 49 18.26 -7.92 26.58
C ILE A 49 17.86 -6.56 25.98
N ALA A 50 18.65 -5.52 26.25
CA ALA A 50 18.43 -4.20 25.65
C ALA A 50 18.54 -4.30 24.11
N GLY A 51 19.48 -5.08 23.60
CA GLY A 51 19.66 -5.39 22.19
C GLY A 51 18.44 -6.09 21.58
N PHE A 52 17.89 -7.11 22.25
CA PHE A 52 16.67 -7.78 21.79
C PHE A 52 15.46 -6.83 21.76
N SER A 53 15.30 -5.98 22.78
CA SER A 53 14.23 -4.96 22.78
C SER A 53 14.42 -3.96 21.64
N PHE A 54 15.64 -3.48 21.42
CA PHE A 54 15.97 -2.58 20.30
C PHE A 54 15.68 -3.24 18.95
N VAL A 55 16.16 -4.47 18.71
CA VAL A 55 15.93 -5.21 17.46
C VAL A 55 14.43 -5.49 17.27
N GLY A 56 13.71 -5.85 18.33
CA GLY A 56 12.27 -6.09 18.27
C GLY A 56 11.47 -4.84 17.84
N ILE A 57 11.82 -3.67 18.40
CA ILE A 57 11.19 -2.39 17.99
C ILE A 57 11.59 -2.04 16.55
N MET A 58 12.88 -2.15 16.23
CA MET A 58 13.41 -1.86 14.90
C MET A 58 12.71 -2.71 13.83
N LEU A 59 12.64 -4.03 14.03
CA LEU A 59 11.97 -4.93 13.10
C LEU A 59 10.47 -4.68 13.03
N GLY A 60 9.81 -4.43 14.17
CA GLY A 60 8.38 -4.12 14.21
C GLY A 60 8.05 -2.88 13.37
N VAL A 61 8.76 -1.77 13.60
CA VAL A 61 8.56 -0.52 12.85
C VAL A 61 8.91 -0.70 11.37
N ALA A 62 10.04 -1.35 11.06
CA ALA A 62 10.43 -1.60 9.67
C ALA A 62 9.38 -2.44 8.94
N THR A 63 8.90 -3.53 9.55
CA THR A 63 7.87 -4.39 8.96
C THR A 63 6.57 -3.62 8.71
N LEU A 64 6.14 -2.76 9.64
CA LEU A 64 4.96 -1.92 9.46
C LEU A 64 5.11 -1.02 8.23
N ILE A 65 6.23 -0.30 8.12
CA ILE A 65 6.48 0.61 6.99
C ILE A 65 6.53 -0.16 5.67
N ILE A 66 7.25 -1.28 5.64
CA ILE A 66 7.40 -2.09 4.41
C ILE A 66 6.05 -2.64 3.95
N VAL A 67 5.29 -3.22 4.86
CA VAL A 67 4.00 -3.83 4.52
C VAL A 67 3.02 -2.76 4.02
N MET A 68 2.91 -1.62 4.71
CA MET A 68 2.04 -0.53 4.27
C MET A 68 2.47 0.02 2.91
N ALA A 69 3.76 0.28 2.71
CA ALA A 69 4.26 0.79 1.45
C ALA A 69 4.02 -0.17 0.26
N VAL A 70 4.23 -1.48 0.46
CA VAL A 70 3.96 -2.49 -0.57
C VAL A 70 2.47 -2.58 -0.88
N MET A 71 1.61 -2.55 0.15
CA MET A 71 0.16 -2.60 -0.05
C MET A 71 -0.38 -1.37 -0.75
N ASN A 72 0.07 -0.17 -0.35
CA ASN A 72 -0.32 1.08 -1.01
C ASN A 72 0.15 1.09 -2.46
N GLY A 73 1.40 0.71 -2.71
CA GLY A 73 1.95 0.60 -4.06
C GLY A 73 1.18 -0.40 -4.93
N PHE A 74 0.89 -1.58 -4.39
CA PHE A 74 0.11 -2.61 -5.08
C PHE A 74 -1.31 -2.11 -5.43
N ARG A 75 -2.00 -1.53 -4.46
CA ARG A 75 -3.34 -0.97 -4.65
C ARG A 75 -3.34 0.18 -5.66
N GLY A 76 -2.42 1.13 -5.51
CA GLY A 76 -2.30 2.30 -6.40
C GLY A 76 -2.02 1.87 -7.83
N GLU A 77 -1.06 0.96 -8.05
CA GLU A 77 -0.70 0.48 -9.37
C GLU A 77 -1.85 -0.28 -10.04
N LEU A 78 -2.56 -1.17 -9.30
CA LEU A 78 -3.72 -1.87 -9.84
C LEU A 78 -4.84 -0.92 -10.23
N ILE A 79 -5.18 0.03 -9.37
CA ILE A 79 -6.22 1.03 -9.67
C ILE A 79 -5.82 1.86 -10.90
N THR A 80 -4.59 2.35 -10.95
CA THR A 80 -4.09 3.14 -12.09
C THR A 80 -4.18 2.35 -13.40
N ARG A 81 -3.85 1.06 -13.39
CA ARG A 81 -3.92 0.24 -14.61
C ARG A 81 -5.34 -0.10 -15.01
N ILE A 82 -6.20 -0.43 -14.05
CA ILE A 82 -7.63 -0.68 -14.30
C ILE A 82 -8.28 0.56 -14.90
N LEU A 83 -8.04 1.73 -14.29
CA LEU A 83 -8.62 3.01 -14.72
C LEU A 83 -7.98 3.57 -15.98
N GLY A 84 -6.74 3.20 -16.28
CA GLY A 84 -6.08 3.63 -17.51
C GLY A 84 -6.61 2.96 -18.77
N ILE A 85 -7.18 1.76 -18.66
CA ILE A 85 -7.71 0.98 -19.79
C ILE A 85 -9.23 1.11 -19.89
N ASN A 86 -9.91 1.13 -18.74
CA ASN A 86 -11.37 1.18 -18.69
C ASN A 86 -11.85 2.58 -18.32
N GLY A 87 -12.90 3.02 -18.96
CA GLY A 87 -13.57 4.27 -18.59
C GLY A 87 -14.02 4.27 -17.14
N HIS A 88 -13.88 5.43 -16.50
CA HIS A 88 -14.27 5.64 -15.11
C HIS A 88 -15.80 5.59 -14.94
N ILE A 89 -16.54 6.03 -15.95
CA ILE A 89 -18.01 5.94 -16.05
C ILE A 89 -18.33 5.38 -17.42
N VAL A 90 -19.25 4.43 -17.45
CA VAL A 90 -19.76 3.82 -18.69
C VAL A 90 -21.21 4.27 -18.87
N VAL A 91 -21.48 4.89 -20.00
CA VAL A 91 -22.79 5.32 -20.44
C VAL A 91 -23.37 4.23 -21.34
N GLN A 92 -24.51 3.69 -20.95
CA GLN A 92 -25.25 2.69 -21.73
C GLN A 92 -26.64 3.21 -22.09
N PRO A 93 -27.19 2.83 -23.25
CA PRO A 93 -28.53 3.23 -23.62
C PRO A 93 -29.60 2.48 -22.81
N ILE A 94 -30.72 3.17 -22.50
CA ILE A 94 -31.89 2.54 -21.88
C ILE A 94 -33.02 2.40 -22.93
N ASP A 95 -33.25 3.44 -23.70
CA ASP A 95 -34.42 3.59 -24.56
C ASP A 95 -34.21 3.11 -25.99
N ARG A 96 -33.10 3.45 -26.61
CA ARG A 96 -32.77 3.17 -28.01
C ARG A 96 -31.26 3.02 -28.19
N PRO A 97 -30.79 2.30 -29.21
CA PRO A 97 -29.38 2.21 -29.54
C PRO A 97 -28.67 3.56 -29.67
N LEU A 98 -27.37 3.58 -29.41
CA LEU A 98 -26.53 4.78 -29.53
C LEU A 98 -26.08 4.98 -30.98
N ASN A 99 -27.02 5.45 -31.86
CA ASN A 99 -26.67 5.79 -33.24
C ASN A 99 -26.13 7.22 -33.35
N ASP A 100 -26.48 8.06 -32.37
CA ASP A 100 -26.05 9.46 -32.24
C ASP A 100 -24.80 9.59 -31.35
N TYR A 101 -23.95 8.52 -31.33
CA TYR A 101 -22.84 8.41 -30.39
C TYR A 101 -21.77 9.49 -30.57
N ASP A 102 -21.53 9.99 -31.79
CA ASP A 102 -20.53 11.04 -32.04
C ASP A 102 -20.93 12.37 -31.44
N GLU A 103 -22.21 12.75 -31.62
CA GLU A 103 -22.79 13.97 -31.04
C GLU A 103 -22.82 13.84 -29.50
N LEU A 104 -23.28 12.70 -29.01
CA LEU A 104 -23.36 12.43 -27.59
C LEU A 104 -21.94 12.44 -26.95
N ALA A 105 -20.97 11.78 -27.54
CA ALA A 105 -19.58 11.78 -27.05
C ALA A 105 -19.00 13.22 -27.02
N THR A 106 -19.31 14.04 -28.04
CA THR A 106 -18.88 15.44 -28.09
C THR A 106 -19.50 16.25 -26.96
N ARG A 107 -20.83 16.10 -26.70
CA ARG A 107 -21.50 16.78 -25.57
C ARG A 107 -20.94 16.36 -24.23
N LEU A 108 -20.71 15.04 -24.04
CA LEU A 108 -20.16 14.50 -22.80
C LEU A 108 -18.73 14.97 -22.56
N LYS A 109 -17.90 15.03 -23.60
CA LYS A 109 -16.54 15.58 -23.53
C LYS A 109 -16.52 17.08 -23.18
N GLY A 110 -17.60 17.82 -23.50
CA GLY A 110 -17.76 19.23 -23.10
C GLY A 110 -18.07 19.46 -21.62
N VAL A 111 -18.32 18.43 -20.84
CA VAL A 111 -18.56 18.54 -19.39
C VAL A 111 -17.25 18.81 -18.68
N GLU A 112 -17.22 19.83 -17.83
CA GLU A 112 -16.04 20.17 -17.02
C GLU A 112 -15.61 18.99 -16.15
N GLY A 113 -14.34 18.60 -16.22
CA GLY A 113 -13.76 17.44 -15.53
C GLY A 113 -13.78 16.14 -16.34
N VAL A 114 -14.30 16.15 -17.57
CA VAL A 114 -14.23 15.02 -18.51
C VAL A 114 -13.02 15.19 -19.43
N LYS A 115 -12.10 14.22 -19.40
CA LYS A 115 -10.94 14.16 -20.30
C LYS A 115 -11.28 13.59 -21.67
N MET A 116 -11.95 12.45 -21.67
CA MET A 116 -12.28 11.70 -22.89
C MET A 116 -13.68 11.10 -22.76
N ALA A 117 -14.37 11.00 -23.89
CA ALA A 117 -15.62 10.26 -24.03
C ALA A 117 -15.49 9.39 -25.27
N ILE A 118 -15.29 8.08 -25.07
CA ILE A 118 -14.90 7.12 -26.09
C ILE A 118 -16.06 6.21 -26.44
N PRO A 119 -16.62 6.31 -27.66
CA PRO A 119 -17.59 5.34 -28.16
C PRO A 119 -16.94 3.97 -28.36
N LEU A 120 -17.64 2.92 -27.91
CA LEU A 120 -17.07 1.58 -27.83
C LEU A 120 -18.05 0.52 -28.31
N VAL A 121 -17.52 -0.43 -29.09
CA VAL A 121 -18.17 -1.70 -29.43
C VAL A 121 -17.33 -2.82 -28.83
N GLU A 122 -17.91 -3.63 -27.97
CA GLU A 122 -17.21 -4.75 -27.34
C GLU A 122 -17.84 -6.09 -27.72
N GLY A 123 -17.00 -7.12 -27.90
CA GLY A 123 -17.50 -8.46 -28.11
C GLY A 123 -16.46 -9.52 -27.75
N GLN A 124 -16.95 -10.64 -27.23
CA GLN A 124 -16.10 -11.79 -26.92
C GLN A 124 -15.86 -12.63 -28.15
N THR A 125 -14.61 -13.01 -28.36
CA THR A 125 -14.19 -13.83 -29.51
C THR A 125 -13.21 -14.91 -29.05
N LEU A 126 -13.05 -15.93 -29.90
CA LEU A 126 -11.91 -16.82 -29.80
C LEU A 126 -10.84 -16.32 -30.80
N ALA A 127 -9.69 -15.99 -30.28
CA ALA A 127 -8.52 -15.60 -31.06
C ALA A 127 -7.59 -16.78 -31.27
N SER A 128 -7.10 -16.98 -32.50
CA SER A 128 -6.15 -18.04 -32.82
C SER A 128 -5.03 -17.53 -33.72
N GLY A 129 -3.83 -18.04 -33.47
CA GLY A 129 -2.65 -17.84 -34.31
C GLY A 129 -2.47 -18.92 -35.35
N THR A 130 -1.41 -18.83 -36.17
CA THR A 130 -1.06 -19.78 -37.22
C THR A 130 -0.73 -21.18 -36.70
N GLY A 131 -0.37 -21.32 -35.42
CA GLY A 131 -0.04 -22.59 -34.76
C GLY A 131 -1.23 -23.40 -34.25
N GLY A 132 -2.48 -22.95 -34.45
CA GLY A 132 -3.68 -23.64 -33.99
C GLY A 132 -3.98 -23.48 -32.47
N ALA A 133 -3.14 -22.80 -31.72
CA ALA A 133 -3.46 -22.39 -30.36
C ALA A 133 -4.56 -21.32 -30.38
N GLY A 134 -5.54 -21.45 -29.48
CA GLY A 134 -6.64 -20.48 -29.35
C GLY A 134 -6.81 -20.01 -27.92
N THR A 135 -7.18 -18.74 -27.74
CA THR A 135 -7.49 -18.13 -26.45
C THR A 135 -8.75 -17.28 -26.54
N GLY A 136 -9.48 -17.15 -25.44
CA GLY A 136 -10.58 -16.20 -25.36
C GLY A 136 -10.04 -14.75 -25.40
N ALA A 137 -10.70 -13.92 -26.20
CA ALA A 137 -10.33 -12.51 -26.33
C ALA A 137 -11.55 -11.60 -26.21
N LEU A 138 -11.35 -10.41 -25.64
CA LEU A 138 -12.28 -9.31 -25.66
C LEU A 138 -11.83 -8.32 -26.74
N VAL A 139 -12.59 -8.24 -27.82
CA VAL A 139 -12.35 -7.25 -28.87
C VAL A 139 -13.03 -5.95 -28.48
N ARG A 140 -12.28 -4.86 -28.52
CA ARG A 140 -12.74 -3.50 -28.25
C ARG A 140 -12.58 -2.64 -29.50
N GLY A 141 -13.70 -2.35 -30.14
CA GLY A 141 -13.77 -1.43 -31.29
C GLY A 141 -13.73 0.01 -30.82
N ILE A 142 -12.70 0.73 -31.20
CA ILE A 142 -12.40 2.09 -30.76
C ILE A 142 -11.95 2.96 -31.94
N ARG A 143 -12.23 4.27 -31.89
CA ARG A 143 -11.69 5.20 -32.88
C ARG A 143 -10.18 5.32 -32.77
N ALA A 144 -9.52 5.48 -33.91
CA ALA A 144 -8.06 5.52 -33.95
C ALA A 144 -7.47 6.69 -33.13
N GLU A 145 -8.13 7.85 -33.16
CA GLU A 145 -7.79 9.04 -32.37
C GLU A 145 -7.92 8.80 -30.86
N ASP A 146 -8.96 8.08 -30.45
CA ASP A 146 -9.21 7.78 -29.03
C ASP A 146 -8.18 6.79 -28.51
N LEU A 147 -7.81 5.76 -29.27
CA LEU A 147 -6.76 4.82 -28.89
C LEU A 147 -5.39 5.53 -28.79
N GLN A 148 -5.09 6.47 -29.68
CA GLN A 148 -3.89 7.30 -29.57
C GLN A 148 -3.89 8.19 -28.32
N ALA A 149 -5.04 8.70 -27.90
CA ALA A 149 -5.17 9.51 -26.69
C ALA A 149 -5.04 8.68 -25.41
N MET A 150 -5.23 7.36 -25.49
CA MET A 150 -5.01 6.44 -24.36
C MET A 150 -3.53 6.14 -24.18
N THR A 151 -2.82 7.03 -23.46
CA THR A 151 -1.35 6.95 -23.26
C THR A 151 -0.89 5.62 -22.66
N ILE A 152 -1.73 4.97 -21.84
CA ILE A 152 -1.41 3.66 -21.27
C ILE A 152 -1.22 2.57 -22.33
N VAL A 153 -1.83 2.74 -23.51
CA VAL A 153 -1.69 1.82 -24.65
C VAL A 153 -0.71 2.40 -25.66
N SER A 154 -0.90 3.65 -26.09
CA SER A 154 -0.14 4.26 -27.18
C SER A 154 1.36 4.43 -26.86
N ASP A 155 1.71 4.74 -25.61
CA ASP A 155 3.10 4.93 -25.19
C ASP A 155 3.80 3.60 -24.84
N ASN A 156 3.06 2.48 -24.79
CA ASN A 156 3.57 1.17 -24.37
C ASN A 156 3.51 0.12 -25.51
N ILE A 157 3.72 0.54 -26.74
CA ILE A 157 3.84 -0.36 -27.89
C ILE A 157 5.22 -1.02 -27.86
N GLN A 158 5.24 -2.35 -27.79
CA GLN A 158 6.45 -3.16 -27.73
C GLN A 158 6.97 -3.54 -29.13
N SER A 159 6.07 -3.73 -30.09
CA SER A 159 6.40 -4.16 -31.46
C SER A 159 5.33 -3.70 -32.44
N GLY A 160 5.74 -3.44 -33.68
CA GLY A 160 4.87 -2.88 -34.70
C GLY A 160 4.64 -1.39 -34.55
N ASP A 161 3.61 -0.88 -35.22
CA ASP A 161 3.21 0.53 -35.16
C ASP A 161 1.67 0.66 -35.28
N MET A 162 1.17 1.87 -35.08
CA MET A 162 -0.25 2.17 -35.18
C MET A 162 -0.73 2.50 -36.61
N VAL A 163 0.16 2.47 -37.61
CA VAL A 163 -0.17 2.91 -38.98
C VAL A 163 -1.28 2.06 -39.58
N GLY A 164 -1.16 0.73 -39.50
CA GLY A 164 -2.21 -0.18 -39.99
C GLY A 164 -3.54 -0.02 -39.23
N PHE A 165 -3.49 0.21 -37.93
CA PHE A 165 -4.68 0.50 -37.12
C PHE A 165 -5.35 1.82 -37.54
N LEU A 166 -4.57 2.89 -37.75
CA LEU A 166 -5.03 4.20 -38.22
C LEU A 166 -5.63 4.11 -39.65
N ALA A 167 -5.11 3.21 -40.48
CA ALA A 167 -5.67 2.95 -41.82
C ALA A 167 -6.94 2.09 -41.80
N GLY A 168 -7.36 1.57 -40.63
CA GLY A 168 -8.54 0.71 -40.49
C GLY A 168 -8.33 -0.74 -40.88
N GLU A 169 -7.06 -1.18 -41.09
CA GLU A 169 -6.76 -2.48 -41.69
C GLU A 169 -6.22 -3.52 -40.69
N GLY A 170 -5.78 -3.11 -39.51
CA GLY A 170 -5.14 -3.97 -38.53
C GLY A 170 -5.68 -3.87 -37.13
N VAL A 171 -5.22 -4.79 -36.27
CA VAL A 171 -5.58 -4.84 -34.86
C VAL A 171 -4.35 -4.66 -33.97
N ALA A 172 -4.56 -4.12 -32.77
CA ALA A 172 -3.53 -4.08 -31.74
C ALA A 172 -3.87 -5.14 -30.67
N ILE A 173 -2.89 -5.97 -30.32
CA ILE A 173 -3.06 -7.09 -29.36
C ILE A 173 -2.10 -6.96 -28.18
N GLY A 174 -2.50 -7.52 -27.04
CA GLY A 174 -1.64 -7.54 -25.85
C GLY A 174 -0.43 -8.46 -26.01
N SER A 175 0.68 -8.12 -25.36
CA SER A 175 1.97 -8.82 -25.48
C SER A 175 1.90 -10.29 -25.06
N ARG A 176 1.15 -10.60 -24.01
CA ARG A 176 0.97 -11.99 -23.54
C ARG A 176 0.11 -12.82 -24.47
N MET A 177 -0.91 -12.20 -25.10
CA MET A 177 -1.68 -12.86 -26.15
C MET A 177 -0.78 -13.17 -27.34
N ALA A 178 0.02 -12.23 -27.80
CA ALA A 178 0.98 -12.42 -28.88
C ALA A 178 1.93 -13.59 -28.57
N GLN A 179 2.50 -13.64 -27.37
CA GLN A 179 3.37 -14.73 -26.93
C GLN A 179 2.67 -16.09 -26.90
N SER A 180 1.44 -16.16 -26.35
CA SER A 180 0.69 -17.41 -26.22
C SER A 180 0.26 -17.98 -27.55
N LEU A 181 -0.02 -17.12 -28.53
CA LEU A 181 -0.43 -17.50 -29.91
C LEU A 181 0.75 -17.60 -30.87
N GLY A 182 1.97 -17.23 -30.43
CA GLY A 182 3.18 -17.24 -31.26
C GLY A 182 3.13 -16.22 -32.40
N LEU A 183 2.55 -15.03 -32.14
CA LEU A 183 2.35 -13.98 -33.13
C LEU A 183 3.36 -12.86 -32.95
N THR A 184 3.77 -12.27 -34.08
CA THR A 184 4.56 -11.05 -34.15
C THR A 184 3.81 -9.98 -34.95
N ALA A 185 4.26 -8.72 -34.88
CA ALA A 185 3.69 -7.66 -35.72
C ALA A 185 3.82 -8.01 -37.19
N GLY A 186 2.73 -7.88 -37.95
CA GLY A 186 2.60 -8.28 -39.35
C GLY A 186 1.97 -9.65 -39.57
N ASP A 187 1.91 -10.52 -38.55
CA ASP A 187 1.24 -11.82 -38.67
C ASP A 187 -0.28 -11.65 -38.65
N LEU A 188 -0.97 -12.73 -39.07
CA LEU A 188 -2.44 -12.78 -39.09
C LEU A 188 -2.98 -13.43 -37.81
N ILE A 189 -3.88 -12.74 -37.12
CA ILE A 189 -4.70 -13.30 -36.05
C ILE A 189 -6.10 -13.61 -36.59
N THR A 190 -6.59 -14.81 -36.32
CA THR A 190 -7.95 -15.21 -36.72
C THR A 190 -8.89 -15.08 -35.54
N LEU A 191 -9.96 -14.29 -35.71
CA LEU A 191 -10.99 -14.06 -34.72
C LEU A 191 -12.26 -14.84 -35.11
N VAL A 192 -12.85 -15.54 -34.15
CA VAL A 192 -14.09 -16.29 -34.28
C VAL A 192 -15.10 -15.75 -33.30
N ALA A 193 -16.12 -15.02 -33.79
CA ALA A 193 -17.23 -14.57 -32.96
C ALA A 193 -18.30 -15.66 -32.91
N PRO A 194 -18.74 -16.09 -31.71
CA PRO A 194 -19.82 -17.06 -31.55
C PRO A 194 -21.15 -16.54 -32.09
N GLU A 195 -21.40 -15.24 -31.90
CA GLU A 195 -22.56 -14.52 -32.41
C GLU A 195 -22.26 -13.99 -33.80
N GLY A 196 -22.49 -14.84 -34.82
CA GLY A 196 -22.28 -14.49 -36.21
C GLY A 196 -23.58 -14.21 -36.97
N ASP A 197 -23.62 -14.58 -38.23
CA ASP A 197 -24.77 -14.29 -39.08
C ASP A 197 -25.94 -15.27 -38.83
N VAL A 198 -27.14 -14.72 -38.68
CA VAL A 198 -28.36 -15.52 -38.58
C VAL A 198 -28.73 -16.07 -39.98
N THR A 199 -28.66 -17.36 -40.15
CA THR A 199 -29.05 -18.02 -41.39
C THR A 199 -30.33 -18.82 -41.19
N PRO A 200 -31.06 -19.20 -42.27
CA PRO A 200 -32.23 -20.07 -42.16
C PRO A 200 -31.98 -21.40 -41.48
N PHE A 201 -30.71 -21.83 -41.38
CA PHE A 201 -30.29 -23.08 -40.75
C PHE A 201 -29.72 -22.91 -39.35
N GLY A 202 -29.77 -21.69 -38.79
CA GLY A 202 -29.24 -21.33 -37.46
C GLY A 202 -28.17 -20.25 -37.53
N MET A 203 -27.55 -19.99 -36.38
CA MET A 203 -26.48 -19.01 -36.24
C MET A 203 -25.14 -19.62 -36.65
N THR A 204 -24.42 -18.98 -37.58
CA THR A 204 -23.06 -19.38 -37.98
C THR A 204 -22.04 -18.49 -37.39
N PRO A 205 -20.96 -19.01 -36.74
CA PRO A 205 -19.88 -18.17 -36.22
C PRO A 205 -19.23 -17.35 -37.33
N ARG A 206 -18.93 -16.10 -37.04
CA ARG A 206 -18.17 -15.23 -37.95
C ARG A 206 -16.68 -15.47 -37.74
N VAL A 207 -15.98 -15.81 -38.84
CA VAL A 207 -14.54 -16.05 -38.84
C VAL A 207 -13.87 -15.02 -39.74
N LYS A 208 -12.93 -14.23 -39.21
CA LYS A 208 -12.14 -13.29 -40.02
C LYS A 208 -10.72 -13.19 -39.48
N ALA A 209 -9.76 -13.08 -40.42
CA ALA A 209 -8.35 -12.86 -40.09
C ALA A 209 -7.99 -11.40 -40.26
N TYR A 210 -7.19 -10.87 -39.30
CA TYR A 210 -6.72 -9.51 -39.28
C TYR A 210 -5.21 -9.45 -39.11
N PRO A 211 -4.49 -8.53 -39.79
CA PRO A 211 -3.09 -8.32 -39.52
C PRO A 211 -2.87 -7.68 -38.14
N VAL A 212 -1.89 -8.15 -37.40
CA VAL A 212 -1.44 -7.57 -36.15
C VAL A 212 -0.60 -6.34 -36.46
N SER A 213 -1.15 -5.15 -36.30
CA SER A 213 -0.43 -3.89 -36.53
C SER A 213 0.52 -3.54 -35.38
N ALA A 214 0.04 -3.71 -34.14
CA ALA A 214 0.82 -3.37 -32.96
C ALA A 214 0.63 -4.40 -31.84
N ILE A 215 1.68 -4.57 -31.04
CA ILE A 215 1.66 -5.36 -29.81
C ILE A 215 1.95 -4.41 -28.66
N PHE A 216 1.00 -4.27 -27.73
CA PHE A 216 1.12 -3.39 -26.58
C PHE A 216 1.31 -4.18 -25.28
N GLU A 217 1.89 -3.53 -24.27
CA GLU A 217 2.04 -4.09 -22.92
C GLU A 217 1.66 -3.04 -21.87
N VAL A 218 0.51 -3.20 -21.23
CA VAL A 218 0.05 -2.31 -20.16
C VAL A 218 0.54 -2.74 -18.79
N GLY A 219 1.19 -3.93 -18.71
CA GLY A 219 1.76 -4.47 -17.48
C GLY A 219 0.73 -5.10 -16.54
N MET A 220 -0.50 -5.34 -17.01
CA MET A 220 -1.53 -6.11 -16.31
C MET A 220 -1.80 -7.40 -17.09
N SER A 221 -1.45 -8.54 -16.48
CA SER A 221 -1.48 -9.86 -17.13
C SER A 221 -2.82 -10.18 -17.78
N GLU A 222 -3.92 -9.84 -17.13
CA GLU A 222 -5.27 -10.09 -17.63
C GLU A 222 -5.53 -9.33 -18.93
N TYR A 223 -5.21 -8.05 -19.00
CA TYR A 223 -5.43 -7.22 -20.18
C TYR A 223 -4.46 -7.57 -21.31
N ASP A 224 -3.18 -7.78 -20.98
CA ASP A 224 -2.17 -8.16 -21.95
C ASP A 224 -2.41 -9.54 -22.57
N SER A 225 -3.24 -10.39 -21.93
CA SER A 225 -3.61 -11.74 -22.44
C SER A 225 -4.96 -11.81 -23.11
N SER A 226 -5.85 -10.82 -22.93
CA SER A 226 -7.24 -10.94 -23.37
C SER A 226 -7.74 -9.81 -24.26
N ILE A 227 -7.13 -8.61 -24.26
CA ILE A 227 -7.65 -7.46 -25.02
C ILE A 227 -7.08 -7.42 -26.44
N ILE A 228 -7.99 -7.16 -27.39
CA ILE A 228 -7.69 -6.81 -28.78
C ILE A 228 -8.38 -5.49 -29.07
N TYR A 229 -7.64 -4.48 -29.47
CA TYR A 229 -8.21 -3.26 -30.03
C TYR A 229 -8.38 -3.40 -31.54
N MET A 230 -9.55 -2.99 -32.04
CA MET A 230 -9.94 -3.00 -33.43
C MET A 230 -10.47 -1.61 -33.83
N PRO A 231 -10.24 -1.13 -35.06
CA PRO A 231 -10.88 0.11 -35.52
C PRO A 231 -12.40 0.04 -35.38
N LEU A 232 -13.01 1.12 -34.88
CA LEU A 232 -14.45 1.16 -34.51
C LEU A 232 -15.36 0.68 -35.66
N GLN A 233 -15.13 1.20 -36.85
CA GLN A 233 -15.95 0.83 -38.03
C GLN A 233 -15.85 -0.65 -38.35
N GLU A 234 -14.66 -1.23 -38.26
CA GLU A 234 -14.45 -2.66 -38.49
C GLU A 234 -15.12 -3.51 -37.40
N ALA A 235 -15.06 -3.06 -36.14
CA ALA A 235 -15.75 -3.74 -35.04
C ALA A 235 -17.28 -3.67 -35.17
N GLN A 236 -17.82 -2.53 -35.63
CA GLN A 236 -19.24 -2.38 -35.93
C GLN A 236 -19.71 -3.38 -37.00
N LEU A 237 -18.94 -3.55 -38.10
CA LEU A 237 -19.20 -4.55 -39.10
C LEU A 237 -19.05 -5.98 -38.58
N TYR A 238 -17.99 -6.23 -37.79
CA TYR A 238 -17.68 -7.56 -37.29
C TYR A 238 -18.73 -8.06 -36.27
N PHE A 239 -19.33 -7.18 -35.46
CA PHE A 239 -20.35 -7.52 -34.45
C PHE A 239 -21.78 -7.20 -34.85
N ASN A 240 -22.09 -6.92 -36.12
CA ASN A 240 -23.44 -6.54 -36.61
C ASN A 240 -24.03 -5.34 -35.85
N ALA A 241 -23.21 -4.35 -35.54
CA ALA A 241 -23.58 -3.13 -34.86
C ALA A 241 -23.38 -1.91 -35.77
N GLU A 242 -23.79 -2.02 -37.07
CA GLU A 242 -23.60 -0.94 -38.03
C GLU A 242 -24.22 0.37 -37.54
N ASP A 243 -23.46 1.47 -37.64
CA ASP A 243 -23.84 2.81 -37.26
C ASP A 243 -24.27 2.97 -35.77
N GLN A 244 -23.88 2.06 -34.89
CA GLN A 244 -24.21 2.13 -33.48
C GLN A 244 -23.06 1.68 -32.59
N VAL A 245 -23.06 2.12 -31.34
CA VAL A 245 -22.16 1.65 -30.31
C VAL A 245 -22.93 1.11 -29.11
N GLN A 246 -22.33 0.22 -28.36
CA GLN A 246 -22.94 -0.40 -27.17
C GLN A 246 -22.84 0.51 -25.96
N SER A 247 -21.77 1.29 -25.86
CA SER A 247 -21.52 2.19 -24.74
C SER A 247 -20.59 3.34 -25.11
N ILE A 248 -20.56 4.36 -24.27
CA ILE A 248 -19.53 5.41 -24.29
C ILE A 248 -18.80 5.36 -22.95
N GLU A 249 -17.49 5.15 -23.00
CA GLU A 249 -16.62 5.19 -21.82
C GLU A 249 -16.12 6.62 -21.58
N ILE A 250 -16.31 7.10 -20.35
CA ILE A 250 -15.91 8.45 -19.93
C ILE A 250 -14.72 8.32 -18.99
N PHE A 251 -13.65 9.03 -19.31
CA PHE A 251 -12.50 9.26 -18.45
C PHE A 251 -12.59 10.65 -17.84
N VAL A 252 -12.58 10.73 -16.51
CA VAL A 252 -12.64 11.98 -15.76
C VAL A 252 -11.27 12.34 -15.19
N ASP A 253 -11.08 13.59 -14.80
CA ASP A 253 -9.82 14.07 -14.21
C ASP A 253 -9.54 13.40 -12.87
N ASP A 254 -10.57 13.29 -12.02
CA ASP A 254 -10.50 12.65 -10.71
C ASP A 254 -11.48 11.45 -10.66
N PRO A 255 -10.96 10.20 -10.70
CA PRO A 255 -11.80 9.01 -10.62
C PRO A 255 -12.51 8.82 -9.27
N ASP A 256 -12.11 9.52 -8.23
CA ASP A 256 -12.77 9.43 -6.93
C ASP A 256 -13.99 10.36 -6.82
N ASP A 257 -14.07 11.40 -7.66
CA ASP A 257 -15.17 12.39 -7.67
C ASP A 257 -16.35 12.02 -8.61
N ILE A 258 -16.59 10.73 -8.80
CA ILE A 258 -17.66 10.24 -9.69
C ILE A 258 -19.05 10.70 -9.24
N ASP A 259 -19.28 10.79 -7.93
CA ASP A 259 -20.60 11.09 -7.39
C ASP A 259 -21.05 12.51 -7.75
N THR A 260 -20.13 13.46 -7.92
CA THR A 260 -20.44 14.82 -8.41
C THR A 260 -20.51 14.88 -9.93
N MET A 261 -19.79 14.02 -10.64
CA MET A 261 -19.78 13.96 -12.10
C MET A 261 -21.04 13.31 -12.68
N ARG A 262 -21.62 12.33 -11.99
CA ARG A 262 -22.82 11.60 -12.44
C ARG A 262 -23.98 12.52 -12.85
N PRO A 263 -24.47 13.45 -12.01
CA PRO A 263 -25.60 14.33 -12.39
C PRO A 263 -25.24 15.29 -13.54
N ARG A 264 -23.97 15.70 -13.68
CA ARG A 264 -23.52 16.56 -14.80
C ARG A 264 -23.54 15.79 -16.12
N ILE A 265 -23.10 14.53 -16.11
CA ILE A 265 -23.11 13.63 -17.27
C ILE A 265 -24.56 13.31 -17.68
N GLU A 266 -25.43 13.01 -16.72
CA GLU A 266 -26.86 12.77 -16.98
C GLU A 266 -27.54 13.99 -17.63
N ALA A 267 -27.26 15.20 -17.13
CA ALA A 267 -27.77 16.43 -17.68
C ALA A 267 -27.26 16.70 -19.11
N ALA A 268 -25.98 16.46 -19.37
CA ALA A 268 -25.36 16.67 -20.69
C ALA A 268 -25.78 15.63 -21.74
N ALA A 269 -26.24 14.47 -21.31
CA ALA A 269 -26.67 13.40 -22.21
C ALA A 269 -27.99 13.74 -22.93
N GLU A 270 -28.84 14.57 -22.34
CA GLU A 270 -30.16 14.99 -22.89
C GLU A 270 -31.06 13.81 -23.29
N ARG A 271 -30.82 12.64 -22.72
CA ARG A 271 -31.57 11.39 -22.92
C ARG A 271 -31.49 10.48 -21.72
N GLN A 272 -32.36 9.48 -21.65
CA GLN A 272 -32.24 8.46 -20.60
C GLN A 272 -31.08 7.54 -20.86
N ILE A 273 -30.13 7.51 -19.90
CA ILE A 273 -28.93 6.69 -19.95
C ILE A 273 -28.79 5.92 -18.64
N PHE A 274 -28.15 4.78 -18.71
CA PHE A 274 -27.72 4.04 -17.54
C PHE A 274 -26.24 4.30 -17.33
N LEU A 275 -25.88 4.76 -16.13
CA LEU A 275 -24.50 5.02 -15.75
C LEU A 275 -23.99 3.94 -14.80
N THR A 276 -22.92 3.28 -15.20
CA THR A 276 -22.17 2.35 -14.36
C THR A 276 -20.80 2.92 -14.09
N ASP A 277 -20.41 3.06 -12.84
CA ASP A 277 -19.07 3.51 -12.50
C ASP A 277 -18.07 2.33 -12.36
N TRP A 278 -16.80 2.65 -12.37
CA TRP A 278 -15.71 1.69 -12.24
C TRP A 278 -15.74 0.89 -10.92
N ARG A 279 -16.26 1.48 -9.83
CA ARG A 279 -16.42 0.82 -8.52
C ARG A 279 -17.47 -0.28 -8.60
N GLN A 280 -18.57 -0.03 -9.31
CA GLN A 280 -19.65 -1.01 -9.53
C GLN A 280 -19.22 -2.14 -10.46
N ARG A 281 -18.48 -1.82 -11.54
CA ARG A 281 -17.94 -2.84 -12.46
C ARG A 281 -16.95 -3.77 -11.79
N ASN A 282 -16.16 -3.24 -10.85
CA ASN A 282 -15.12 -3.97 -10.14
C ASN A 282 -15.49 -4.24 -8.67
N GLN A 283 -16.78 -4.43 -8.36
CA GLN A 283 -17.25 -4.57 -6.98
C GLN A 283 -16.56 -5.69 -6.20
N THR A 284 -16.32 -6.83 -6.83
CA THR A 284 -15.63 -7.96 -6.20
C THR A 284 -14.20 -7.59 -5.82
N PHE A 285 -13.49 -6.90 -6.71
CA PHE A 285 -12.13 -6.42 -6.46
C PHE A 285 -12.11 -5.36 -5.35
N PHE A 286 -13.04 -4.41 -5.39
CA PHE A 286 -13.19 -3.38 -4.34
C PHE A 286 -13.48 -3.98 -2.97
N SER A 287 -14.40 -4.96 -2.92
CA SER A 287 -14.72 -5.67 -1.69
C SER A 287 -13.51 -6.41 -1.15
N ALA A 288 -12.72 -7.03 -2.02
CA ALA A 288 -11.48 -7.71 -1.64
C ALA A 288 -10.46 -6.72 -1.04
N LEU A 289 -10.27 -5.54 -1.65
CA LEU A 289 -9.38 -4.49 -1.12
C LEU A 289 -9.86 -3.95 0.23
N GLN A 290 -11.17 -3.87 0.45
CA GLN A 290 -11.72 -3.42 1.73
C GLN A 290 -11.54 -4.45 2.85
N VAL A 291 -11.73 -5.73 2.53
CA VAL A 291 -11.45 -6.84 3.45
C VAL A 291 -9.96 -6.88 3.78
N GLU A 292 -9.10 -6.76 2.78
CA GLU A 292 -7.65 -6.69 2.93
C GLU A 292 -7.24 -5.55 3.88
N ARG A 293 -7.75 -4.33 3.69
CA ARG A 293 -7.49 -3.19 4.58
C ARG A 293 -7.83 -3.50 6.04
N ASN A 294 -8.96 -4.15 6.29
CA ASN A 294 -9.39 -4.54 7.63
C ASN A 294 -8.47 -5.60 8.24
N VAL A 295 -8.08 -6.61 7.44
CA VAL A 295 -7.12 -7.66 7.85
C VAL A 295 -5.76 -7.04 8.15
N MET A 296 -5.28 -6.15 7.31
CA MET A 296 -4.01 -5.43 7.52
C MET A 296 -4.03 -4.61 8.81
N PHE A 297 -5.11 -3.87 9.07
CA PHE A 297 -5.28 -3.15 10.34
C PHE A 297 -5.18 -4.08 11.56
N MET A 298 -5.79 -5.27 11.48
CA MET A 298 -5.72 -6.28 12.54
C MET A 298 -4.30 -6.83 12.72
N ILE A 299 -3.60 -7.15 11.63
CA ILE A 299 -2.21 -7.62 11.66
C ILE A 299 -1.29 -6.53 12.23
N LEU A 300 -1.44 -5.28 11.78
CA LEU A 300 -0.68 -4.14 12.28
C LEU A 300 -0.88 -3.94 13.79
N THR A 301 -2.13 -4.03 14.25
CA THR A 301 -2.45 -3.95 15.68
C THR A 301 -1.75 -5.07 16.48
N LEU A 302 -1.72 -6.30 15.94
CA LEU A 302 -1.03 -7.42 16.57
C LEU A 302 0.50 -7.21 16.64
N ILE A 303 1.12 -6.74 15.56
CA ILE A 303 2.57 -6.43 15.53
C ILE A 303 2.91 -5.35 16.56
N ILE A 304 2.09 -4.30 16.65
CA ILE A 304 2.24 -3.23 17.64
C ILE A 304 2.15 -3.80 19.06
N LEU A 305 1.18 -4.67 19.32
CA LEU A 305 1.03 -5.32 20.62
C LEU A 305 2.25 -6.16 20.99
N VAL A 306 2.77 -6.94 20.05
CA VAL A 306 4.00 -7.76 20.27
C VAL A 306 5.20 -6.86 20.55
N ALA A 307 5.35 -5.76 19.81
CA ALA A 307 6.43 -4.79 20.04
C ALA A 307 6.32 -4.18 21.46
N ALA A 308 5.13 -3.79 21.90
CA ALA A 308 4.89 -3.27 23.24
C ALA A 308 5.23 -4.31 24.33
N LEU A 309 4.84 -5.58 24.15
CA LEU A 309 5.16 -6.66 25.08
C LEU A 309 6.67 -6.92 25.16
N ASN A 310 7.38 -6.82 24.04
CA ASN A 310 8.86 -6.95 24.02
C ASN A 310 9.53 -5.83 24.83
N ILE A 311 9.04 -4.58 24.71
CA ILE A 311 9.56 -3.45 25.52
C ILE A 311 9.33 -3.71 27.00
N VAL A 312 8.10 -4.07 27.38
CA VAL A 312 7.74 -4.33 28.79
C VAL A 312 8.59 -5.45 29.36
N SER A 313 8.71 -6.57 28.64
CA SER A 313 9.48 -7.73 29.08
C SER A 313 10.98 -7.43 29.23
N GLY A 314 11.55 -6.73 28.24
CA GLY A 314 12.95 -6.33 28.27
C GLY A 314 13.27 -5.37 29.43
N LEU A 315 12.39 -4.39 29.68
CA LEU A 315 12.59 -3.48 30.79
C LEU A 315 12.34 -4.10 32.17
N ILE A 316 11.39 -5.02 32.32
CA ILE A 316 11.19 -5.76 33.57
C ILE A 316 12.44 -6.58 33.90
N MET A 317 13.03 -7.23 32.91
CA MET A 317 14.27 -7.98 33.07
C MET A 317 15.44 -7.07 33.45
N LEU A 318 15.58 -5.93 32.74
CA LEU A 318 16.58 -4.91 33.07
C LEU A 318 16.44 -4.40 34.51
N VAL A 319 15.23 -4.13 34.98
CA VAL A 319 14.94 -3.69 36.35
C VAL A 319 15.33 -4.77 37.36
N LYS A 320 15.03 -6.04 37.07
CA LYS A 320 15.37 -7.17 37.94
C LYS A 320 16.90 -7.32 38.09
N ASP A 321 17.61 -7.27 36.97
CA ASP A 321 19.07 -7.42 36.95
C ASP A 321 19.79 -6.23 37.59
N LYS A 322 19.22 -5.02 37.54
CA LYS A 322 19.74 -3.80 38.16
C LYS A 322 19.21 -3.56 39.58
N GLY A 323 18.52 -4.54 40.17
CA GLY A 323 17.92 -4.38 41.51
C GLY A 323 18.91 -3.94 42.60
N ARG A 324 20.15 -4.49 42.60
CA ARG A 324 21.23 -4.13 43.50
C ARG A 324 21.71 -2.67 43.31
N ASP A 325 21.89 -2.27 42.04
CA ASP A 325 22.29 -0.89 41.73
C ASP A 325 21.21 0.09 42.16
N ILE A 326 19.91 -0.25 41.99
CA ILE A 326 18.77 0.54 42.47
C ILE A 326 18.80 0.66 43.97
N ALA A 327 19.06 -0.44 44.72
CA ALA A 327 19.13 -0.45 46.16
C ALA A 327 20.25 0.46 46.66
N ILE A 328 21.47 0.39 46.08
CA ILE A 328 22.58 1.29 46.39
C ILE A 328 22.24 2.76 46.14
N LEU A 329 21.66 3.07 44.99
CA LEU A 329 21.23 4.45 44.70
C LEU A 329 20.22 4.98 45.73
N ARG A 330 19.28 4.15 46.19
CA ARG A 330 18.29 4.51 47.20
C ARG A 330 18.90 4.69 48.59
N THR A 331 19.86 3.84 48.98
CA THR A 331 20.55 4.02 50.24
C THR A 331 21.47 5.24 50.24
N MET A 332 21.95 5.70 49.08
CA MET A 332 22.69 6.94 48.88
C MET A 332 21.75 8.19 48.83
N GLY A 333 20.43 8.02 48.98
CA GLY A 333 19.48 9.14 49.04
C GLY A 333 18.70 9.43 47.75
N ALA A 334 18.79 8.60 46.72
CA ALA A 334 17.98 8.75 45.52
C ALA A 334 16.49 8.50 45.83
N THR A 335 15.64 9.43 45.43
CA THR A 335 14.18 9.31 45.59
C THR A 335 13.58 8.25 44.66
N SER A 336 12.44 7.67 45.04
CA SER A 336 11.69 6.73 44.15
C SER A 336 11.38 7.36 42.80
N GLY A 337 11.07 8.66 42.75
CA GLY A 337 10.82 9.39 41.51
C GLY A 337 12.08 9.54 40.63
N ALA A 338 13.27 9.70 41.24
CA ALA A 338 14.52 9.74 40.49
C ALA A 338 14.80 8.38 39.82
N VAL A 339 14.60 7.27 40.54
CA VAL A 339 14.73 5.90 39.96
C VAL A 339 13.76 5.70 38.84
N MET A 340 12.47 6.07 39.03
CA MET A 340 11.47 5.95 37.96
C MET A 340 11.89 6.70 36.70
N ARG A 341 12.37 7.96 36.84
CA ARG A 341 12.81 8.78 35.68
C ARG A 341 14.03 8.20 34.98
N ILE A 342 14.99 7.64 35.72
CA ILE A 342 16.19 6.98 35.13
C ILE A 342 15.76 5.81 34.23
N PHE A 343 14.91 4.89 34.73
CA PHE A 343 14.47 3.74 33.94
C PHE A 343 13.53 4.16 32.80
N PHE A 344 12.69 5.17 33.00
CA PHE A 344 11.90 5.75 31.92
C PHE A 344 12.77 6.32 30.81
N MET A 345 13.80 7.09 31.13
CA MET A 345 14.75 7.63 30.15
C MET A 345 15.51 6.53 29.42
N THR A 346 15.89 5.47 30.12
CA THR A 346 16.59 4.30 29.51
C THR A 346 15.68 3.60 28.51
N GLY A 347 14.45 3.29 28.88
CA GLY A 347 13.49 2.66 27.99
C GLY A 347 13.07 3.55 26.83
N ALA A 348 12.84 4.84 27.10
CA ALA A 348 12.55 5.83 26.06
C ALA A 348 13.69 5.94 25.04
N ALA A 349 14.94 5.92 25.47
CA ALA A 349 16.09 5.94 24.57
C ALA A 349 16.15 4.71 23.66
N ILE A 350 15.87 3.51 24.20
CA ILE A 350 15.78 2.27 23.41
C ILE A 350 14.63 2.38 22.41
N GLY A 351 13.48 2.89 22.84
CA GLY A 351 12.31 3.09 21.99
C GLY A 351 12.59 4.05 20.84
N VAL A 352 13.13 5.23 21.14
CA VAL A 352 13.45 6.25 20.11
C VAL A 352 14.48 5.75 19.12
N THR A 353 15.59 5.17 19.62
CA THR A 353 16.66 4.65 18.74
C THR A 353 16.19 3.45 17.92
N GLY A 354 15.38 2.55 18.50
CA GLY A 354 14.78 1.42 17.80
C GLY A 354 13.80 1.85 16.72
N THR A 355 12.91 2.81 17.02
CA THR A 355 11.97 3.38 16.05
C THR A 355 12.69 4.07 14.89
N PHE A 356 13.72 4.87 15.18
CA PHE A 356 14.52 5.54 14.14
C PHE A 356 15.28 4.54 13.28
N ALA A 357 15.90 3.53 13.86
CA ALA A 357 16.59 2.47 13.12
C ALA A 357 15.60 1.64 12.29
N GLY A 358 14.39 1.38 12.81
CA GLY A 358 13.31 0.72 12.08
C GLY A 358 12.82 1.54 10.89
N PHE A 359 12.66 2.85 11.07
CA PHE A 359 12.35 3.76 9.98
C PHE A 359 13.40 3.71 8.87
N VAL A 360 14.68 3.87 9.22
CA VAL A 360 15.77 3.82 8.23
C VAL A 360 15.79 2.48 7.50
N LEU A 361 15.65 1.37 8.24
CA LEU A 361 15.60 0.03 7.64
C LEU A 361 14.39 -0.13 6.72
N GLY A 362 13.21 0.32 7.14
CA GLY A 362 11.98 0.30 6.35
C GLY A 362 12.14 1.06 5.03
N VAL A 363 12.63 2.30 5.09
CA VAL A 363 12.89 3.13 3.90
C VAL A 363 13.89 2.47 2.95
N VAL A 364 15.01 1.98 3.47
CA VAL A 364 16.03 1.30 2.64
C VAL A 364 15.46 0.08 1.95
N VAL A 365 14.64 -0.72 2.63
CA VAL A 365 14.00 -1.90 2.03
C VAL A 365 12.97 -1.48 0.99
N CYS A 366 12.11 -0.51 1.26
CA CYS A 366 11.11 -0.02 0.29
C CYS A 366 11.76 0.52 -0.99
N LEU A 367 12.82 1.31 -0.87
CA LEU A 367 13.55 1.83 -2.03
C LEU A 367 14.26 0.75 -2.87
N ASN A 368 14.48 -0.43 -2.31
CA ASN A 368 15.17 -1.53 -2.97
C ASN A 368 14.33 -2.80 -3.07
N VAL A 369 13.00 -2.72 -2.87
CA VAL A 369 12.12 -3.90 -2.79
C VAL A 369 12.22 -4.76 -4.04
N GLU A 370 12.27 -4.16 -5.22
CA GLU A 370 12.38 -4.89 -6.49
C GLU A 370 13.74 -5.60 -6.64
N ARG A 371 14.84 -4.96 -6.25
CA ARG A 371 16.17 -5.59 -6.24
C ARG A 371 16.23 -6.76 -5.25
N ILE A 372 15.61 -6.58 -4.08
CA ILE A 372 15.52 -7.61 -3.05
C ILE A 372 14.69 -8.79 -3.57
N ARG A 373 13.56 -8.54 -4.22
CA ARG A 373 12.73 -9.57 -4.86
C ARG A 373 13.51 -10.36 -5.90
N GLN A 374 14.22 -9.67 -6.81
CA GLN A 374 15.05 -10.29 -7.84
C GLN A 374 16.16 -11.14 -7.25
N PHE A 375 16.82 -10.66 -6.20
CA PHE A 375 17.87 -11.40 -5.49
C PHE A 375 17.31 -12.71 -4.89
N PHE A 376 16.17 -12.65 -4.21
CA PHE A 376 15.53 -13.85 -3.65
C PHE A 376 15.01 -14.79 -4.73
N SER A 377 14.48 -14.28 -5.84
CA SER A 377 14.07 -15.11 -6.98
C SER A 377 15.27 -15.83 -7.60
N TRP A 378 16.41 -15.17 -7.69
CA TRP A 378 17.66 -15.78 -8.20
C TRP A 378 18.16 -16.89 -7.27
N ILE A 379 18.13 -16.70 -5.95
CA ILE A 379 18.56 -17.73 -4.97
C ILE A 379 17.62 -18.94 -4.95
N SER A 380 16.29 -18.68 -4.99
CA SER A 380 15.28 -19.75 -4.90
C SER A 380 15.09 -20.50 -6.22
N GLY A 381 15.57 -19.95 -7.34
CA GLY A 381 15.36 -20.51 -8.69
C GLY A 381 13.89 -20.48 -9.14
N THR A 382 13.01 -19.78 -8.42
CA THR A 382 11.57 -19.65 -8.73
C THR A 382 11.18 -18.19 -8.78
N THR A 383 10.17 -17.89 -9.60
CA THR A 383 9.55 -16.55 -9.64
C THR A 383 8.70 -16.36 -8.38
N LEU A 384 9.23 -15.66 -7.37
CA LEU A 384 8.51 -15.39 -6.10
C LEU A 384 7.25 -14.54 -6.30
N PHE A 385 7.23 -13.74 -7.34
CA PHE A 385 6.10 -12.91 -7.73
C PHE A 385 5.68 -13.30 -9.14
N ASN A 386 4.58 -14.08 -9.24
CA ASN A 386 4.04 -14.50 -10.52
C ASN A 386 3.06 -13.43 -11.03
N PRO A 387 3.34 -12.75 -12.15
CA PRO A 387 2.44 -11.75 -12.71
C PRO A 387 1.03 -12.27 -13.03
N GLU A 388 0.87 -13.56 -13.30
CA GLU A 388 -0.44 -14.16 -13.56
C GLU A 388 -1.32 -14.24 -12.31
N LEU A 389 -0.72 -14.38 -11.13
CA LEU A 389 -1.45 -14.45 -9.87
C LEU A 389 -1.69 -13.07 -9.26
N TYR A 390 -0.75 -12.16 -9.44
CA TYR A 390 -0.77 -10.84 -8.81
C TYR A 390 -1.16 -9.70 -9.77
N PHE A 391 -1.42 -10.02 -11.04
CA PHE A 391 -1.83 -9.08 -12.10
C PHE A 391 -0.82 -7.98 -12.43
N LEU A 392 0.32 -7.90 -11.74
CA LEU A 392 1.37 -6.90 -11.93
C LEU A 392 2.71 -7.56 -12.29
N SER A 393 3.48 -6.91 -13.14
CA SER A 393 4.79 -7.41 -13.59
C SER A 393 5.92 -7.11 -12.60
N GLN A 394 5.75 -6.12 -11.72
CA GLN A 394 6.73 -5.68 -10.72
C GLN A 394 6.06 -5.52 -9.37
N LEU A 395 6.84 -5.62 -8.30
CA LEU A 395 6.36 -5.37 -6.94
C LEU A 395 6.49 -3.88 -6.61
N PRO A 396 5.40 -3.12 -6.66
CA PRO A 396 5.44 -1.70 -6.33
C PRO A 396 5.53 -1.49 -4.82
N ALA A 397 6.19 -0.42 -4.40
CA ALA A 397 6.17 0.05 -3.02
C ALA A 397 6.02 1.58 -3.03
N ASP A 398 4.89 2.03 -2.54
CA ASP A 398 4.58 3.46 -2.41
C ASP A 398 4.50 3.83 -0.93
N MET A 399 5.42 4.71 -0.50
CA MET A 399 5.47 5.17 0.89
C MET A 399 4.66 6.45 1.04
N ASP A 400 3.46 6.33 1.56
CA ASP A 400 2.70 7.51 1.99
C ASP A 400 3.36 8.15 3.21
N SER A 401 3.64 9.46 3.10
CA SER A 401 4.30 10.23 4.15
C SER A 401 3.44 10.34 5.42
N GLY A 402 2.12 10.46 5.26
CA GLY A 402 1.18 10.58 6.38
C GLY A 402 1.10 9.29 7.19
N GLU A 403 0.99 8.16 6.51
CA GLU A 403 0.96 6.84 7.12
C GLU A 403 2.29 6.52 7.81
N THR A 404 3.42 6.81 7.15
CA THR A 404 4.76 6.61 7.73
C THR A 404 4.94 7.42 9.00
N ILE A 405 4.54 8.71 9.02
CA ILE A 405 4.58 9.55 10.22
C ILE A 405 3.66 8.98 11.30
N THR A 406 2.48 8.52 10.95
CA THR A 406 1.53 7.90 11.88
C THR A 406 2.14 6.67 12.56
N VAL A 407 2.78 5.78 11.80
CA VAL A 407 3.49 4.62 12.34
C VAL A 407 4.59 5.04 13.32
N LEU A 408 5.40 6.05 12.97
CA LEU A 408 6.46 6.55 13.84
C LEU A 408 5.91 7.13 15.14
N VAL A 409 4.86 7.96 15.06
CA VAL A 409 4.22 8.56 16.23
C VAL A 409 3.62 7.49 17.13
N VAL A 410 2.87 6.54 16.55
CA VAL A 410 2.27 5.45 17.32
C VAL A 410 3.33 4.58 17.97
N ALA A 411 4.41 4.23 17.28
CA ALA A 411 5.52 3.45 17.82
C ALA A 411 6.20 4.18 18.99
N LEU A 412 6.45 5.48 18.87
CA LEU A 412 7.03 6.30 19.94
C LEU A 412 6.09 6.38 21.15
N VAL A 413 4.81 6.70 20.94
CA VAL A 413 3.82 6.81 22.02
C VAL A 413 3.70 5.48 22.77
N LEU A 414 3.58 4.37 22.04
CA LEU A 414 3.53 3.03 22.62
C LEU A 414 4.80 2.68 23.39
N SER A 415 5.98 3.02 22.84
CA SER A 415 7.24 2.82 23.51
C SER A 415 7.28 3.57 24.85
N PHE A 416 6.83 4.83 24.88
CA PHE A 416 6.74 5.59 26.13
C PHE A 416 5.75 4.99 27.13
N ILE A 417 4.55 4.60 26.68
CA ILE A 417 3.54 3.96 27.55
C ILE A 417 4.06 2.63 28.10
N ALA A 418 4.66 1.80 27.23
CA ALA A 418 5.20 0.49 27.63
C ALA A 418 6.31 0.61 28.66
N THR A 419 7.09 1.70 28.65
CA THR A 419 8.16 1.95 29.63
C THR A 419 7.66 2.38 31.00
N LEU A 420 6.45 2.92 31.12
CA LEU A 420 5.89 3.42 32.39
C LEU A 420 5.74 2.31 33.45
N ILE A 421 5.18 1.16 33.05
CA ILE A 421 4.91 0.04 33.98
C ILE A 421 6.19 -0.49 34.61
N PRO A 422 7.25 -0.86 33.86
CA PRO A 422 8.52 -1.32 34.43
C PRO A 422 9.22 -0.25 35.27
N SER A 423 9.20 1.00 34.81
CA SER A 423 9.81 2.14 35.54
C SER A 423 9.14 2.39 36.88
N TRP A 424 7.82 2.27 36.93
CA TRP A 424 7.07 2.36 38.18
C TRP A 424 7.38 1.19 39.12
N ARG A 425 7.51 -0.04 38.62
CA ARG A 425 7.96 -1.18 39.40
C ARG A 425 9.36 -0.97 39.95
N ALA A 426 10.30 -0.46 39.15
CA ALA A 426 11.65 -0.14 39.60
C ALA A 426 11.65 0.85 40.78
N SER A 427 10.76 1.85 40.78
CA SER A 427 10.65 2.86 41.84
C SER A 427 10.16 2.31 43.18
N LYS A 428 9.45 1.15 43.15
CA LYS A 428 8.90 0.50 44.35
C LYS A 428 9.77 -0.59 44.96
N LEU A 429 10.94 -0.90 44.38
CA LEU A 429 11.88 -1.90 44.90
C LEU A 429 12.33 -1.52 46.32
N ASP A 430 12.18 -2.45 47.27
CA ASP A 430 12.67 -2.29 48.65
C ASP A 430 14.17 -2.53 48.70
N PRO A 431 14.97 -1.53 49.12
CA PRO A 431 16.43 -1.67 49.25
C PRO A 431 16.87 -2.81 50.15
N VAL A 432 16.10 -3.10 51.21
CA VAL A 432 16.45 -4.14 52.20
C VAL A 432 16.31 -5.54 51.57
N GLN A 433 15.23 -5.75 50.83
CA GLN A 433 15.00 -7.02 50.15
C GLN A 433 16.03 -7.25 49.03
N ALA A 434 16.35 -6.21 48.23
CA ALA A 434 17.28 -6.31 47.11
C ALA A 434 18.75 -6.57 47.53
N LEU A 435 19.13 -6.21 48.77
CA LEU A 435 20.47 -6.45 49.32
C LEU A 435 20.56 -7.75 50.15
N ARG A 436 19.42 -8.33 50.57
CA ARG A 436 19.36 -9.52 51.44
C ARG A 436 19.35 -10.84 50.66
N TYR A 437 18.89 -10.85 49.44
CA TYR A 437 18.88 -12.07 48.60
C TYR A 437 20.18 -12.18 47.81
N GLU A 438 21.13 -12.94 48.30
CA GLU A 438 22.11 -13.70 47.54
C GLU A 438 21.60 -15.13 47.35
#